data_7cc77bbdaf0fc22604f7eb5e42355f8d
#
_entry.id   7cc77bbdaf0fc22604f7eb5e42355f8d
#
_cell.length_a   1.000
_cell.length_b   1.000
_cell.length_c   1.000
_cell.angle_alpha   90.00
_cell.angle_beta   90.00
_cell.angle_gamma   90.00
#
_symmetry.space_group_name_H-M   'P 1'
#
loop_
_entity.id
_entity.type
_entity.pdbx_description
1 polymer ?
#
loop_
_entity_poly.entity_id
_entity_poly.type
_entity_poly.pdbx_seq_one_letter_code
_entity_poly.pdbx_strand_id
1 'polypeptide(L)'
;EFFKAFVSTKPTLIFLDELTRTPMVAANFLMTILDRQQSYIYDEDSGKRYNKGENVRFVAAGNVGFAYVSTQRLDTAFEDRFIKVRLNYLTAEEEAALIRARFPKVSRDAATQLAKVAEVLRLAEQKETLSVSLSTRQVLDAAAYIPLGYRLDEVIERVILTNYVITGEEMVARSLIQTL
;
A
#
# COMPACT_ATOMS: atom_id res chain seq x y z
N GLU A 1 -13.05 6.82 19.73
CA GLU A 1 -12.58 5.41 19.74
C GLU A 1 -11.07 5.30 19.96
N PHE A 2 -10.26 6.12 19.27
CA PHE A 2 -8.80 6.11 19.43
C PHE A 2 -8.38 6.22 20.91
N PHE A 3 -8.93 7.18 21.64
CA PHE A 3 -8.62 7.37 23.06
C PHE A 3 -8.92 6.13 23.91
N LYS A 4 -10.08 5.47 23.70
CA LYS A 4 -10.42 4.23 24.38
C LYS A 4 -9.43 3.10 24.10
N ALA A 5 -8.98 3.00 22.85
CA ALA A 5 -7.97 2.03 22.45
C ALA A 5 -6.60 2.35 23.09
N PHE A 6 -6.23 3.63 23.15
CA PHE A 6 -4.95 4.08 23.71
C PHE A 6 -4.80 3.78 25.21
N VAL A 7 -5.84 3.97 26.00
CA VAL A 7 -5.82 3.70 27.45
C VAL A 7 -6.28 2.28 27.82
N SER A 8 -6.43 1.40 26.84
CA SER A 8 -6.95 0.06 27.04
C SER A 8 -6.04 -0.77 27.96
N THR A 9 -6.65 -1.49 28.89
CA THR A 9 -5.96 -2.49 29.72
C THR A 9 -5.87 -3.86 29.04
N LYS A 10 -6.61 -4.06 27.93
CA LYS A 10 -6.61 -5.29 27.13
C LYS A 10 -5.54 -5.20 26.04
N PRO A 11 -5.05 -6.36 25.52
CA PRO A 11 -4.21 -6.37 24.32
C PRO A 11 -4.91 -5.63 23.17
N THR A 12 -4.29 -4.54 22.72
CA THR A 12 -4.89 -3.65 21.72
C THR A 12 -3.83 -3.27 20.69
N LEU A 13 -4.18 -3.41 19.42
CA LEU A 13 -3.37 -2.96 18.29
C LEU A 13 -4.02 -1.72 17.68
N ILE A 14 -3.27 -0.62 17.62
CA ILE A 14 -3.67 0.60 16.91
C ILE A 14 -2.94 0.64 15.60
N PHE A 15 -3.68 0.61 14.50
CA PHE A 15 -3.14 0.69 13.15
C PHE A 15 -3.27 2.11 12.60
N LEU A 16 -2.14 2.69 12.20
CA LEU A 16 -2.05 4.02 11.59
C LEU A 16 -1.79 3.84 10.09
N ASP A 17 -2.81 3.98 9.29
CA ASP A 17 -2.68 3.87 7.83
C ASP A 17 -2.23 5.20 7.22
N GLU A 18 -1.53 5.13 6.09
CA GLU A 18 -1.00 6.28 5.34
C GLU A 18 -0.20 7.28 6.21
N LEU A 19 0.61 6.78 7.13
CA LEU A 19 1.35 7.61 8.08
C LEU A 19 2.17 8.74 7.42
N THR A 20 2.72 8.49 6.23
CA THR A 20 3.50 9.46 5.45
C THR A 20 2.67 10.63 4.90
N ARG A 21 1.35 10.57 4.99
CA ARG A 21 0.43 11.66 4.62
C ARG A 21 -0.07 12.47 5.82
N THR A 22 0.42 12.15 7.01
CA THR A 22 -0.01 12.82 8.24
C THR A 22 0.43 14.30 8.22
N PRO A 23 -0.48 15.25 8.44
CA PRO A 23 -0.12 16.66 8.56
C PRO A 23 0.85 16.91 9.73
N MET A 24 1.74 17.89 9.61
CA MET A 24 2.80 18.15 10.59
C MET A 24 2.26 18.35 12.02
N VAL A 25 1.12 19.00 12.19
CA VAL A 25 0.48 19.19 13.49
C VAL A 25 0.11 17.85 14.13
N ALA A 26 -0.46 16.95 13.36
CA ALA A 26 -0.80 15.60 13.83
C ALA A 26 0.46 14.73 14.03
N ALA A 27 1.52 14.93 13.23
CA ALA A 27 2.79 14.26 13.43
C ALA A 27 3.40 14.60 14.81
N ASN A 28 3.37 15.86 15.23
CA ASN A 28 3.84 16.28 16.56
C ASN A 28 3.06 15.58 17.71
N PHE A 29 1.75 15.46 17.57
CA PHE A 29 0.93 14.70 18.51
C PHE A 29 1.33 13.22 18.53
N LEU A 30 1.52 12.62 17.36
CA LEU A 30 1.98 11.24 17.24
C LEU A 30 3.37 11.02 17.85
N MET A 31 4.27 11.99 17.78
CA MET A 31 5.59 11.92 18.42
C MET A 31 5.49 11.64 19.92
N THR A 32 4.53 12.27 20.61
CA THR A 32 4.30 12.08 22.04
C THR A 32 3.70 10.71 22.36
N ILE A 33 2.70 10.28 21.59
CA ILE A 33 2.00 9.01 21.86
C ILE A 33 2.81 7.77 21.43
N LEU A 34 3.77 7.95 20.52
CA LEU A 34 4.68 6.89 20.04
C LEU A 34 6.00 6.83 20.82
N ASP A 35 6.19 7.73 21.77
CA ASP A 35 7.40 7.70 22.60
C ASP A 35 7.51 6.37 23.38
N ARG A 36 8.71 5.80 23.38
CA ARG A 36 8.94 4.48 23.98
C ARG A 36 8.93 4.51 25.51
N GLN A 37 9.32 5.66 26.09
CA GLN A 37 9.49 5.82 27.53
C GLN A 37 8.30 6.51 28.17
N GLN A 38 7.74 7.52 27.50
CA GLN A 38 6.70 8.39 28.06
C GLN A 38 5.52 8.60 27.11
N SER A 39 4.91 7.52 26.66
CA SER A 39 3.73 7.59 25.79
C SER A 39 2.49 8.04 26.54
N TYR A 40 1.97 9.24 26.26
CA TYR A 40 0.79 9.79 26.90
C TYR A 40 0.01 10.74 26.00
N ILE A 41 -1.24 10.98 26.37
CA ILE A 41 -2.09 12.06 25.86
C ILE A 41 -2.34 13.03 26.99
N TYR A 42 -2.13 14.33 26.74
CA TYR A 42 -2.52 15.39 27.65
C TYR A 42 -3.83 16.02 27.17
N ASP A 43 -4.81 16.06 28.05
CA ASP A 43 -6.10 16.68 27.82
C ASP A 43 -6.07 18.09 28.42
N GLU A 44 -6.00 19.10 27.57
CA GLU A 44 -5.90 20.51 27.97
C GLU A 44 -7.15 21.01 28.70
N ASP A 45 -8.33 20.51 28.32
CA ASP A 45 -9.60 20.93 28.92
C ASP A 45 -9.74 20.45 30.37
N SER A 46 -9.36 19.21 30.64
CA SER A 46 -9.43 18.64 31.99
C SER A 46 -8.13 18.76 32.78
N GLY A 47 -7.03 19.18 32.17
CA GLY A 47 -5.69 19.21 32.77
C GLY A 47 -5.13 17.85 33.11
N LYS A 48 -5.66 16.78 32.54
CA LYS A 48 -5.30 15.40 32.88
C LYS A 48 -4.35 14.79 31.86
N ARG A 49 -3.46 13.97 32.39
CA ARG A 49 -2.56 13.13 31.58
C ARG A 49 -3.07 11.68 31.58
N TYR A 50 -3.17 11.10 30.41
CA TYR A 50 -3.58 9.73 30.19
C TYR A 50 -2.43 8.93 29.59
N ASN A 51 -1.90 7.97 30.31
CA ASN A 51 -0.80 7.14 29.83
C ASN A 51 -1.32 6.03 28.93
N LYS A 52 -0.46 5.61 27.98
CA LYS A 52 -0.72 4.46 27.11
C LYS A 52 -0.90 3.19 27.94
N GLY A 53 -1.89 2.38 27.61
CA GLY A 53 -2.06 1.06 28.21
C GLY A 53 -0.85 0.16 27.93
N GLU A 54 -0.45 -0.64 28.93
CA GLU A 54 0.76 -1.49 28.85
C GLU A 54 0.75 -2.46 27.67
N ASN A 55 -0.43 -2.97 27.31
CA ASN A 55 -0.62 -3.93 26.22
C ASN A 55 -1.04 -3.29 24.90
N VAL A 56 -0.98 -1.96 24.79
CA VAL A 56 -1.25 -1.25 23.56
C VAL A 56 0.00 -1.21 22.68
N ARG A 57 -0.15 -1.59 21.42
CA ARG A 57 0.92 -1.55 20.40
C ARG A 57 0.45 -0.77 19.20
N PHE A 58 1.39 -0.14 18.51
CA PHE A 58 1.15 0.59 17.28
C PHE A 58 1.76 -0.15 16.10
N VAL A 59 1.03 -0.21 15.00
CA VAL A 59 1.52 -0.59 13.69
C VAL A 59 1.16 0.54 12.73
N ALA A 60 2.06 0.89 11.85
CA ALA A 60 1.83 1.93 10.87
C ALA A 60 2.15 1.42 9.46
N ALA A 61 1.40 1.89 8.48
CA ALA A 61 1.72 1.73 7.07
C ALA A 61 1.93 3.10 6.43
N GLY A 62 2.82 3.14 5.46
CA GLY A 62 3.08 4.36 4.71
C GLY A 62 3.89 4.07 3.46
N ASN A 63 3.67 4.87 2.43
CA ASN A 63 4.43 4.79 1.19
C ASN A 63 5.71 5.62 1.32
N VAL A 64 6.86 5.00 1.07
CA VAL A 64 8.16 5.66 1.14
C VAL A 64 8.80 5.63 -0.24
N GLY A 65 9.13 6.80 -0.80
CA GLY A 65 9.82 6.91 -2.08
C GLY A 65 9.51 8.20 -2.83
N PHE A 66 10.36 8.54 -3.79
CA PHE A 66 10.23 9.75 -4.60
C PHE A 66 9.02 9.74 -5.57
N ALA A 67 8.49 8.55 -5.88
CA ALA A 67 7.36 8.37 -6.79
C ALA A 67 5.99 8.77 -6.17
N TYR A 68 5.93 8.99 -4.88
CA TYR A 68 4.67 9.34 -4.21
C TYR A 68 4.56 10.84 -4.03
N VAL A 69 3.91 11.48 -4.97
CA VAL A 69 3.52 12.91 -4.89
C VAL A 69 2.66 13.10 -3.64
N SER A 70 3.01 14.08 -2.80
CA SER A 70 2.32 14.41 -1.53
C SER A 70 2.70 13.55 -0.30
N THR A 71 3.71 12.68 -0.36
CA THR A 71 4.26 12.08 0.85
C THR A 71 5.32 13.02 1.44
N GLN A 72 5.12 13.45 2.68
CA GLN A 72 6.16 14.16 3.40
C GLN A 72 7.24 13.15 3.82
N ARG A 73 8.50 13.57 3.69
CA ARG A 73 9.60 12.81 4.30
C ARG A 73 9.39 12.85 5.80
N LEU A 74 9.16 11.70 6.39
CA LEU A 74 9.05 11.60 7.85
C LEU A 74 10.37 12.06 8.48
N ASP A 75 10.27 12.82 9.57
CA ASP A 75 11.42 13.18 10.38
C ASP A 75 12.11 11.89 10.86
N THR A 76 13.43 11.88 10.83
CA THR A 76 14.26 10.76 11.32
C THR A 76 13.88 10.37 12.75
N ALA A 77 13.62 11.36 13.61
CA ALA A 77 13.17 11.12 14.97
C ALA A 77 11.81 10.39 15.04
N PHE A 78 10.95 10.59 14.06
CA PHE A 78 9.69 9.87 13.95
C PHE A 78 9.91 8.43 13.47
N GLU A 79 10.76 8.26 12.47
CA GLU A 79 11.10 6.95 11.92
C GLU A 79 11.76 6.04 12.95
N ASP A 80 12.57 6.58 13.84
CA ASP A 80 13.28 5.83 14.90
C ASP A 80 12.35 5.21 15.96
N ARG A 81 11.09 5.64 15.99
CA ARG A 81 10.08 5.06 16.90
C ARG A 81 9.53 3.72 16.41
N PHE A 82 9.78 3.37 15.16
CA PHE A 82 9.28 2.15 14.52
C PHE A 82 10.40 1.18 14.16
N ILE A 83 10.08 -0.10 14.24
CA ILE A 83 10.84 -1.14 13.54
C ILE A 83 10.32 -1.16 12.11
N LYS A 84 11.22 -0.91 11.15
CA LYS A 84 10.84 -0.79 9.72
C LYS A 84 10.84 -2.16 9.06
N VAL A 85 9.74 -2.48 8.41
CA VAL A 85 9.59 -3.67 7.56
C VAL A 85 9.21 -3.20 6.16
N ARG A 86 10.03 -3.54 5.16
CA ARG A 86 9.74 -3.24 3.77
C ARG A 86 8.90 -4.36 3.17
N LEU A 87 7.77 -4.01 2.59
CA LEU A 87 6.95 -4.92 1.79
C LEU A 87 7.24 -4.66 0.30
N ASN A 88 7.57 -5.72 -0.41
CA ASN A 88 7.71 -5.70 -1.86
C ASN A 88 6.42 -6.19 -2.52
N TYR A 89 6.33 -6.03 -3.84
CA TYR A 89 5.29 -6.70 -4.61
C TYR A 89 5.43 -8.23 -4.50
N LEU A 90 4.32 -8.91 -4.66
CA LEU A 90 4.29 -10.38 -4.79
C LEU A 90 5.05 -10.80 -6.05
N THR A 91 5.64 -11.98 -6.02
CA THR A 91 6.13 -12.63 -7.24
C THR A 91 4.97 -12.95 -8.18
N ALA A 92 5.24 -13.13 -9.47
CA ALA A 92 4.20 -13.49 -10.42
C ALA A 92 3.44 -14.79 -10.03
N GLU A 93 4.13 -15.75 -9.42
CA GLU A 93 3.52 -16.99 -8.94
C GLU A 93 2.56 -16.75 -7.76
N GLU A 94 3.00 -15.97 -6.78
CA GLU A 94 2.17 -15.60 -5.61
C GLU A 94 0.97 -14.76 -6.02
N GLU A 95 1.16 -13.82 -6.95
CA GLU A 95 0.08 -12.96 -7.44
C GLU A 95 -0.94 -13.76 -8.27
N ALA A 96 -0.49 -14.70 -9.10
CA ALA A 96 -1.37 -15.63 -9.81
C ALA A 96 -2.17 -16.53 -8.83
N ALA A 97 -1.53 -16.99 -7.76
CA ALA A 97 -2.22 -17.73 -6.71
C ALA A 97 -3.28 -16.88 -5.98
N LEU A 98 -2.95 -15.63 -5.68
CA LEU A 98 -3.86 -14.65 -5.07
C LEU A 98 -5.07 -14.37 -5.98
N ILE A 99 -4.85 -14.14 -7.29
CA ILE A 99 -5.91 -13.95 -8.28
C ILE A 99 -6.88 -15.13 -8.25
N ARG A 100 -6.36 -16.36 -8.31
CA ARG A 100 -7.20 -17.58 -8.30
C ARG A 100 -7.94 -17.81 -6.99
N ALA A 101 -7.30 -17.49 -5.87
CA ALA A 101 -7.97 -17.57 -4.56
C ALA A 101 -9.13 -16.57 -4.45
N ARG A 102 -8.98 -15.36 -5.02
CA ARG A 102 -10.00 -14.32 -5.00
C ARG A 102 -11.09 -14.55 -6.05
N PHE A 103 -10.70 -15.06 -7.22
CA PHE A 103 -11.58 -15.30 -8.38
C PHE A 103 -11.45 -16.74 -8.89
N PRO A 104 -12.10 -17.73 -8.25
CA PRO A 104 -11.94 -19.14 -8.60
C PRO A 104 -12.34 -19.50 -10.05
N LYS A 105 -13.11 -18.66 -10.72
CA LYS A 105 -13.49 -18.83 -12.13
C LYS A 105 -12.40 -18.38 -13.12
N VAL A 106 -11.37 -17.67 -12.68
CA VAL A 106 -10.23 -17.30 -13.52
C VAL A 106 -9.36 -18.54 -13.74
N SER A 107 -9.06 -18.86 -15.00
CA SER A 107 -8.20 -19.98 -15.33
C SER A 107 -6.78 -19.77 -14.80
N ARG A 108 -6.04 -20.87 -14.61
CA ARG A 108 -4.63 -20.79 -14.20
C ARG A 108 -3.81 -19.98 -15.18
N ASP A 109 -4.03 -20.20 -16.47
CA ASP A 109 -3.26 -19.54 -17.53
C ASP A 109 -3.53 -18.03 -17.56
N ALA A 110 -4.80 -17.61 -17.47
CA ALA A 110 -5.17 -16.20 -17.41
C ALA A 110 -4.59 -15.50 -16.16
N ALA A 111 -4.63 -16.15 -15.01
CA ALA A 111 -4.05 -15.61 -13.78
C ALA A 111 -2.52 -15.46 -13.89
N THR A 112 -1.85 -16.47 -14.46
CA THR A 112 -0.39 -16.45 -14.67
C THR A 112 0.02 -15.37 -15.66
N GLN A 113 -0.71 -15.21 -16.77
CA GLN A 113 -0.42 -14.18 -17.76
C GLN A 113 -0.63 -12.79 -17.17
N LEU A 114 -1.72 -12.56 -16.46
CA LEU A 114 -2.00 -11.26 -15.83
C LEU A 114 -0.92 -10.88 -14.80
N ALA A 115 -0.49 -11.83 -13.98
CA ALA A 115 0.59 -11.64 -13.02
C ALA A 115 1.94 -11.33 -13.70
N LYS A 116 2.26 -12.00 -14.82
CA LYS A 116 3.47 -11.71 -15.60
C LYS A 116 3.41 -10.31 -16.24
N VAL A 117 2.26 -9.89 -16.74
CA VAL A 117 2.06 -8.52 -17.22
C VAL A 117 2.39 -7.52 -16.13
N ALA A 118 1.88 -7.74 -14.92
CA ALA A 118 2.16 -6.87 -13.78
C ALA A 118 3.66 -6.86 -13.41
N GLU A 119 4.31 -8.00 -13.41
CA GLU A 119 5.74 -8.13 -13.13
C GLU A 119 6.59 -7.33 -14.13
N VAL A 120 6.33 -7.48 -15.44
CA VAL A 120 7.07 -6.75 -16.50
C VAL A 120 6.88 -5.24 -16.37
N LEU A 121 5.67 -4.77 -16.13
CA LEU A 121 5.39 -3.34 -15.98
C LEU A 121 6.03 -2.75 -14.73
N ARG A 122 6.08 -3.48 -13.62
CA ARG A 122 6.77 -3.08 -12.38
C ARG A 122 8.29 -3.05 -12.56
N LEU A 123 8.85 -4.02 -13.28
CA LEU A 123 10.27 -4.02 -13.63
C LEU A 123 10.64 -2.83 -14.52
N ALA A 124 9.76 -2.44 -15.42
CA ALA A 124 9.96 -1.28 -16.29
C ALA A 124 9.92 0.03 -15.50
N GLU A 125 9.04 0.14 -14.51
CA GLU A 125 9.01 1.27 -13.59
C GLU A 125 10.27 1.34 -12.73
N GLN A 126 10.73 0.22 -12.17
CA GLN A 126 12.00 0.17 -11.42
C GLN A 126 13.22 0.57 -12.24
N LYS A 127 13.18 0.38 -13.57
CA LYS A 127 14.21 0.80 -14.53
C LYS A 127 13.97 2.21 -15.08
N GLU A 128 13.01 2.95 -14.54
CA GLU A 128 12.64 4.29 -14.99
C GLU A 128 12.19 4.36 -16.47
N THR A 129 11.79 3.21 -17.04
CA THR A 129 11.23 3.14 -18.41
C THR A 129 9.75 3.54 -18.42
N LEU A 130 9.06 3.32 -17.30
CA LEU A 130 7.71 3.78 -17.02
C LEU A 130 7.72 4.62 -15.75
N SER A 131 6.89 5.65 -15.69
CA SER A 131 6.78 6.54 -14.53
C SER A 131 5.78 6.05 -13.49
N VAL A 132 4.93 5.09 -13.85
CA VAL A 132 3.86 4.56 -12.99
C VAL A 132 3.97 3.06 -12.88
N SER A 133 3.88 2.56 -11.65
CA SER A 133 3.85 1.13 -11.35
C SER A 133 2.41 0.60 -11.30
N LEU A 134 2.24 -0.68 -11.64
CA LEU A 134 0.95 -1.37 -11.53
C LEU A 134 0.81 -2.02 -10.14
N SER A 135 -0.13 -1.55 -9.34
CA SER A 135 -0.37 -2.09 -8.00
C SER A 135 -1.08 -3.46 -8.05
N THR A 136 -0.88 -4.30 -7.03
CA THR A 136 -1.63 -5.57 -6.88
C THR A 136 -3.15 -5.34 -6.84
N ARG A 137 -3.62 -4.20 -6.29
CA ARG A 137 -5.05 -3.83 -6.31
C ARG A 137 -5.55 -3.70 -7.74
N GLN A 138 -4.85 -2.96 -8.60
CA GLN A 138 -5.22 -2.78 -10.01
C GLN A 138 -5.20 -4.12 -10.78
N VAL A 139 -4.27 -5.02 -10.45
CA VAL A 139 -4.23 -6.38 -11.03
C VAL A 139 -5.47 -7.18 -10.61
N LEU A 140 -5.87 -7.11 -9.35
CA LEU A 140 -7.08 -7.78 -8.87
C LEU A 140 -8.35 -7.16 -9.46
N ASP A 141 -8.40 -5.83 -9.60
CA ASP A 141 -9.51 -5.14 -10.25
C ASP A 141 -9.63 -5.58 -11.73
N ALA A 142 -8.51 -5.70 -12.43
CA ALA A 142 -8.49 -6.24 -13.79
C ALA A 142 -8.98 -7.70 -13.83
N ALA A 143 -8.48 -8.56 -12.94
CA ALA A 143 -8.87 -9.95 -12.87
C ALA A 143 -10.38 -10.15 -12.62
N ALA A 144 -11.03 -9.21 -11.92
CA ALA A 144 -12.47 -9.27 -11.63
C ALA A 144 -13.35 -9.22 -12.88
N TYR A 145 -12.88 -8.72 -14.01
CA TYR A 145 -13.63 -8.66 -15.26
C TYR A 145 -13.68 -10.00 -16.01
N ILE A 146 -12.69 -10.88 -15.81
CA ILE A 146 -12.62 -12.19 -16.51
C ILE A 146 -13.83 -13.07 -16.18
N PRO A 147 -14.26 -13.23 -14.92
CA PRO A 147 -15.48 -13.99 -14.58
C PRO A 147 -16.78 -13.39 -15.15
N LEU A 148 -16.76 -12.12 -15.56
CA LEU A 148 -17.90 -11.44 -16.19
C LEU A 148 -17.98 -11.70 -17.70
N GLY A 149 -17.02 -12.48 -18.26
CA GLY A 149 -17.02 -12.87 -19.67
C GLY A 149 -16.07 -12.05 -20.56
N TYR A 150 -15.29 -11.11 -19.98
CA TYR A 150 -14.28 -10.38 -20.74
C TYR A 150 -13.07 -11.27 -21.00
N ARG A 151 -12.52 -11.17 -22.21
CA ARG A 151 -11.28 -11.86 -22.58
C ARG A 151 -10.08 -11.18 -21.93
N LEU A 152 -9.01 -11.94 -21.71
CA LEU A 152 -7.81 -11.41 -21.08
C LEU A 152 -7.17 -10.25 -21.86
N ASP A 153 -7.12 -10.35 -23.19
CA ASP A 153 -6.62 -9.28 -24.05
C ASP A 153 -7.46 -7.99 -23.90
N GLU A 154 -8.79 -8.10 -23.85
CA GLU A 154 -9.65 -6.95 -23.61
C GLU A 154 -9.44 -6.33 -22.22
N VAL A 155 -9.20 -7.15 -21.21
CA VAL A 155 -8.90 -6.67 -19.85
C VAL A 155 -7.57 -5.94 -19.80
N ILE A 156 -6.53 -6.47 -20.44
CA ILE A 156 -5.23 -5.81 -20.56
C ILE A 156 -5.38 -4.46 -21.25
N GLU A 157 -6.06 -4.42 -22.39
CA GLU A 157 -6.25 -3.20 -23.19
C GLU A 157 -7.03 -2.13 -22.43
N ARG A 158 -8.17 -2.49 -21.83
CA ARG A 158 -9.14 -1.55 -21.28
C ARG A 158 -8.91 -1.20 -19.83
N VAL A 159 -8.23 -2.05 -19.06
CA VAL A 159 -8.05 -1.86 -17.63
C VAL A 159 -6.58 -1.60 -17.28
N ILE A 160 -5.65 -2.41 -17.80
CA ILE A 160 -4.24 -2.26 -17.46
C ILE A 160 -3.61 -1.08 -18.20
N LEU A 161 -3.69 -1.04 -19.54
CA LEU A 161 -3.04 -0.02 -20.33
C LEU A 161 -3.61 1.39 -20.13
N THR A 162 -4.87 1.50 -19.73
CA THR A 162 -5.49 2.79 -19.39
C THR A 162 -4.76 3.53 -18.25
N ASN A 163 -4.05 2.82 -17.37
CA ASN A 163 -3.24 3.45 -16.33
C ASN A 163 -2.06 4.26 -16.87
N TYR A 164 -1.65 4.01 -18.11
CA TYR A 164 -0.50 4.63 -18.78
C TYR A 164 -0.88 5.71 -19.82
N VAL A 165 -2.18 5.90 -20.05
CA VAL A 165 -2.68 6.92 -20.99
C VAL A 165 -2.36 8.33 -20.52
N ILE A 166 -2.56 8.61 -19.23
CA ILE A 166 -2.36 9.95 -18.64
C ILE A 166 -0.89 10.36 -18.71
N THR A 167 0.04 9.42 -18.56
CA THR A 167 1.48 9.67 -18.65
C THR A 167 2.01 9.68 -20.08
N GLY A 168 1.19 9.30 -21.05
CA GLY A 168 1.60 9.15 -22.46
C GLY A 168 2.46 7.91 -22.72
N GLU A 169 2.53 6.97 -21.80
CA GLU A 169 3.40 5.80 -21.81
C GLU A 169 2.69 4.52 -22.30
N GLU A 170 1.44 4.62 -22.76
CA GLU A 170 0.64 3.48 -23.20
C GLU A 170 1.33 2.63 -24.24
N MET A 171 1.94 3.26 -25.25
CA MET A 171 2.64 2.54 -26.33
C MET A 171 3.87 1.77 -25.83
N VAL A 172 4.60 2.33 -24.86
CA VAL A 172 5.74 1.68 -24.23
C VAL A 172 5.27 0.48 -23.42
N ALA A 173 4.26 0.66 -22.57
CA ALA A 173 3.67 -0.41 -21.77
C ALA A 173 3.13 -1.55 -22.67
N ARG A 174 2.45 -1.22 -23.77
CA ARG A 174 1.96 -2.16 -24.77
C ARG A 174 3.09 -2.97 -25.40
N SER A 175 4.16 -2.31 -25.81
CA SER A 175 5.32 -2.96 -26.42
C SER A 175 5.97 -3.96 -25.44
N LEU A 176 6.09 -3.60 -24.17
CA LEU A 176 6.64 -4.48 -23.14
C LEU A 176 5.78 -5.73 -22.93
N ILE A 177 4.45 -5.59 -22.93
CA ILE A 177 3.52 -6.72 -22.77
C ILE A 177 3.59 -7.67 -23.96
N GLN A 178 3.80 -7.15 -25.17
CA GLN A 178 3.91 -7.97 -26.39
C GLN A 178 5.16 -8.87 -26.42
N THR A 179 6.12 -8.66 -25.53
CA THR A 179 7.32 -9.49 -25.41
C THR A 179 7.13 -10.73 -24.52
N LEU A 180 5.96 -10.87 -23.90
CA LEU A 180 5.58 -12.02 -23.04
C LEU A 180 5.00 -13.17 -23.85
#